data_b5c4d175191dcc8ae3ecbc0929c3259b
#
_entry.id   b5c4d175191dcc8ae3ecbc0929c3259b
#
_cell.length_a   1.000
_cell.length_b   1.000
_cell.length_c   1.000
_cell.angle_alpha   90.00
_cell.angle_beta   90.00
_cell.angle_gamma   90.00
#
_symmetry.space_group_name_H-M   'P 1'
#
loop_
_entity.id
_entity.type
_entity.pdbx_description
1 polymer ?
#
loop_
_entity_poly.entity_id
_entity_poly.type
_entity_poly.pdbx_seq_one_letter_code
_entity_poly.pdbx_strand_id
1 'polypeptide(L)'
;RPLHMGQGRGTGGVSRGRAGRSCVYEGGLNICFQRSVSVIHPLIFNYYLKYCLDSAYIQQKIVREATGTAQKGFYLNQLALLLIPIPPIKEQHRIVSKYLETVQMQKEYYKTNETLDVLNSRFPATLKKSILQYAVQGKLVPQNPADEPASVLLERIRTEKEKLIKAGKIKRDKHESVIFRRDNSYYEKVDGIERCIDDELPFEIPDSWEWTTIGTTCINIQYGSSRKSESTGTMAVLRMGNIQNGRIDTQKLVYTSDKEEIAHYPLEYNDLLFNRTNSKELVGKTAIYKSEVSAIYAGYLIRITPLIDSDYLNYVMQTQFYWVYCQNVRSDAIGQSNINAEKLKNFIYPLPPLHEQKRIAKKLNSIFTKIK
;
A
#
# COMPACT_ATOMS: atom_id res chain seq x y z
N ARG A 1 33.05 -37.04 21.91
CA ARG A 1 31.79 -36.57 22.47
C ARG A 1 30.65 -37.36 21.83
N PRO A 2 29.63 -37.82 22.59
CA PRO A 2 28.55 -38.65 22.06
C PRO A 2 27.65 -37.87 21.12
N LEU A 3 27.15 -38.53 20.06
CA LEU A 3 26.18 -38.06 19.13
C LEU A 3 24.80 -38.65 19.50
N HIS A 4 23.76 -37.85 19.49
CA HIS A 4 22.41 -38.30 19.85
C HIS A 4 21.49 -38.25 18.62
N MET A 5 20.72 -39.33 18.42
CA MET A 5 19.64 -39.36 17.40
C MET A 5 18.30 -39.52 18.08
N GLY A 6 17.34 -38.67 17.71
CA GLY A 6 15.97 -38.74 18.18
C GLY A 6 15.15 -39.78 17.44
N GLN A 7 14.55 -40.74 18.16
CA GLN A 7 13.43 -41.55 17.65
C GLN A 7 12.14 -40.79 17.97
N GLY A 8 11.40 -40.35 16.95
CA GLY A 8 10.28 -39.43 17.10
C GLY A 8 9.20 -39.91 18.08
N ARG A 9 9.08 -39.24 19.23
CA ARG A 9 7.87 -39.12 20.03
C ARG A 9 7.76 -37.67 20.50
N GLY A 10 6.70 -36.98 20.07
CA GLY A 10 6.36 -35.66 20.58
C GLY A 10 5.20 -35.73 21.55
N THR A 11 5.34 -35.11 22.71
CA THR A 11 4.23 -34.71 23.56
C THR A 11 4.26 -33.19 23.67
N GLY A 12 3.17 -32.53 23.23
CA GLY A 12 2.88 -31.13 23.54
C GLY A 12 3.54 -30.08 22.65
N GLY A 13 2.79 -29.53 21.72
CA GLY A 13 2.94 -28.23 21.09
C GLY A 13 4.29 -27.92 20.44
N VAL A 14 4.27 -27.80 19.10
CA VAL A 14 5.33 -27.38 18.18
C VAL A 14 6.13 -28.52 17.58
N SER A 15 5.81 -28.83 16.33
CA SER A 15 6.45 -29.70 15.33
C SER A 15 6.66 -31.18 15.76
N ARG A 16 5.87 -32.06 15.13
CA ARG A 16 6.05 -33.51 15.16
C ARG A 16 7.52 -33.85 14.87
N GLY A 17 8.23 -34.45 15.87
CA GLY A 17 9.60 -34.87 15.73
C GLY A 17 9.76 -35.83 14.55
N ARG A 18 10.57 -35.48 13.56
CA ARG A 18 10.96 -36.39 12.47
C ARG A 18 12.01 -37.36 12.98
N ALA A 19 11.85 -38.67 12.70
CA ALA A 19 12.91 -39.63 12.92
C ALA A 19 14.20 -39.20 12.19
N GLY A 20 15.35 -39.46 12.77
CA GLY A 20 16.64 -39.19 12.14
C GLY A 20 17.27 -37.82 12.45
N ARG A 21 16.69 -36.98 13.30
CA ARG A 21 17.37 -35.76 13.78
C ARG A 21 18.56 -36.12 14.65
N SER A 22 19.68 -35.48 14.44
CA SER A 22 20.89 -35.71 15.18
C SER A 22 21.49 -34.44 15.80
N CYS A 23 22.14 -34.56 16.94
CA CYS A 23 22.92 -33.47 17.56
C CYS A 23 24.14 -34.02 18.24
N VAL A 24 25.19 -33.21 18.35
CA VAL A 24 26.40 -33.52 19.14
C VAL A 24 26.18 -32.99 20.55
N TYR A 25 26.34 -33.84 21.54
CA TYR A 25 26.35 -33.43 22.94
C TYR A 25 27.77 -32.97 23.34
N GLU A 26 27.88 -31.72 23.75
CA GLU A 26 29.19 -31.11 24.09
C GLU A 26 29.55 -31.17 25.58
N GLY A 27 28.67 -31.71 26.40
CA GLY A 27 28.83 -31.74 27.85
C GLY A 27 28.20 -30.52 28.54
N GLY A 28 28.44 -30.37 29.85
CA GLY A 28 28.00 -29.20 30.64
C GLY A 28 26.76 -29.45 31.50
N LEU A 29 25.90 -30.40 31.14
CA LEU A 29 24.74 -30.80 31.94
C LEU A 29 24.69 -32.30 32.13
N ASN A 30 24.29 -32.76 33.32
CA ASN A 30 23.94 -34.17 33.54
C ASN A 30 22.55 -34.41 32.94
N ILE A 31 22.48 -35.12 31.79
CA ILE A 31 21.23 -35.37 31.10
C ILE A 31 20.92 -36.85 31.02
N CYS A 32 19.66 -37.20 31.21
CA CYS A 32 19.12 -38.53 30.93
C CYS A 32 18.33 -38.50 29.62
N PHE A 33 18.46 -39.56 28.83
CA PHE A 33 17.80 -39.67 27.54
C PHE A 33 16.53 -40.50 27.63
N GLN A 34 15.50 -40.06 26.95
CA GLN A 34 14.29 -40.86 26.77
C GLN A 34 14.59 -42.07 25.85
N ARG A 35 13.78 -43.12 25.99
CA ARG A 35 13.83 -44.35 25.17
C ARG A 35 13.80 -44.12 23.65
N SER A 36 13.27 -42.96 23.23
CA SER A 36 13.17 -42.56 21.83
C SER A 36 14.47 -41.94 21.26
N VAL A 37 15.52 -41.82 22.06
CA VAL A 37 16.81 -41.24 21.67
C VAL A 37 17.88 -42.33 21.70
N SER A 38 18.58 -42.47 20.59
CA SER A 38 19.76 -43.34 20.49
C SER A 38 21.03 -42.55 20.75
N VAL A 39 21.91 -43.06 21.58
CA VAL A 39 23.22 -42.47 21.85
C VAL A 39 24.30 -43.23 21.06
N ILE A 40 25.12 -42.50 20.33
CA ILE A 40 26.22 -43.05 19.53
C ILE A 40 27.54 -42.50 20.08
N HIS A 41 28.54 -43.38 20.34
CA HIS A 41 29.91 -43.01 20.66
C HIS A 41 30.79 -43.22 19.43
N PRO A 42 30.99 -42.20 18.57
CA PRO A 42 31.73 -42.40 17.33
C PRO A 42 33.24 -42.52 17.56
N LEU A 43 33.89 -43.40 16.80
CA LEU A 43 35.34 -43.53 16.70
C LEU A 43 35.94 -42.62 15.61
N ILE A 44 35.10 -41.84 14.95
CA ILE A 44 35.43 -40.82 13.93
C ILE A 44 35.07 -39.43 14.45
N PHE A 45 35.39 -38.37 13.71
CA PHE A 45 35.05 -37.03 14.13
C PHE A 45 33.52 -36.85 14.24
N ASN A 46 33.03 -36.55 15.44
CA ASN A 46 31.60 -36.51 15.77
C ASN A 46 30.78 -35.53 14.93
N TYR A 47 31.29 -34.36 14.61
CA TYR A 47 30.62 -33.39 13.74
C TYR A 47 30.58 -33.87 12.28
N TYR A 48 31.62 -34.59 11.83
CA TYR A 48 31.59 -35.22 10.51
C TYR A 48 30.45 -36.25 10.42
N LEU A 49 30.35 -37.14 11.40
CA LEU A 49 29.26 -38.11 11.48
C LEU A 49 27.89 -37.41 11.50
N LYS A 50 27.78 -36.38 12.32
CA LYS A 50 26.50 -35.58 12.39
C LYS A 50 26.10 -35.04 11.02
N TYR A 51 27.01 -34.44 10.27
CA TYR A 51 26.69 -33.89 8.95
C TYR A 51 26.44 -34.97 7.89
N CYS A 52 27.09 -36.15 8.02
CA CYS A 52 26.71 -37.32 7.21
C CYS A 52 25.27 -37.75 7.50
N LEU A 53 24.88 -37.84 8.76
CA LEU A 53 23.51 -38.20 9.15
C LEU A 53 22.49 -37.16 8.72
N ASP A 54 22.82 -35.89 8.71
CA ASP A 54 21.93 -34.79 8.24
C ASP A 54 21.87 -34.67 6.69
N SER A 55 22.75 -35.39 5.98
CA SER A 55 22.77 -35.36 4.51
C SER A 55 21.45 -35.83 3.90
N ALA A 56 21.07 -35.21 2.77
CA ALA A 56 19.83 -35.57 2.06
C ALA A 56 19.78 -37.07 1.74
N TYR A 57 20.90 -37.67 1.39
CA TYR A 57 21.01 -39.11 1.12
C TYR A 57 20.58 -39.97 2.30
N ILE A 58 21.19 -39.71 3.48
CA ILE A 58 20.88 -40.47 4.70
C ILE A 58 19.46 -40.18 5.20
N GLN A 59 19.03 -38.90 5.17
CA GLN A 59 17.69 -38.53 5.61
C GLN A 59 16.58 -39.14 4.72
N GLN A 60 16.78 -39.24 3.41
CA GLN A 60 15.87 -39.96 2.52
C GLN A 60 15.80 -41.45 2.81
N LYS A 61 16.94 -42.07 3.10
CA LYS A 61 17.01 -43.49 3.50
C LYS A 61 16.29 -43.74 4.82
N ILE A 62 16.50 -42.89 5.84
CA ILE A 62 15.79 -42.96 7.13
C ILE A 62 14.29 -42.86 6.94
N VAL A 63 13.81 -41.88 6.13
CA VAL A 63 12.36 -41.69 5.85
C VAL A 63 11.76 -42.89 5.14
N ARG A 64 12.52 -43.53 4.21
CA ARG A 64 12.08 -44.71 3.44
C ARG A 64 11.98 -45.96 4.31
N GLU A 65 12.96 -46.17 5.18
CA GLU A 65 13.08 -47.38 5.99
C GLU A 65 12.43 -47.27 7.38
N ALA A 66 11.96 -46.08 7.76
CA ALA A 66 11.25 -45.90 9.02
C ALA A 66 9.95 -46.68 9.06
N THR A 67 9.74 -47.47 10.10
CA THR A 67 8.61 -48.39 10.30
C THR A 67 7.67 -47.86 11.41
N GLY A 68 6.38 -48.25 11.32
CA GLY A 68 5.36 -47.89 12.31
C GLY A 68 4.11 -47.26 11.64
N THR A 69 2.93 -47.57 12.18
CA THR A 69 1.63 -47.11 11.64
C THR A 69 1.23 -45.73 12.12
N ALA A 70 1.35 -45.44 13.43
CA ALA A 70 0.97 -44.17 14.02
C ALA A 70 2.16 -43.18 14.16
N GLN A 71 3.34 -43.70 14.47
CA GLN A 71 4.59 -42.94 14.54
C GLN A 71 5.69 -43.77 13.87
N LYS A 72 6.29 -43.22 12.82
CA LYS A 72 7.44 -43.87 12.15
C LYS A 72 8.70 -43.71 13.01
N GLY A 73 9.33 -44.83 13.33
CA GLY A 73 10.59 -44.89 14.06
C GLY A 73 11.72 -45.49 13.18
N PHE A 74 12.94 -45.07 13.46
CA PHE A 74 14.16 -45.65 12.88
C PHE A 74 14.97 -46.27 14.02
N TYR A 75 15.12 -47.59 14.00
CA TYR A 75 15.63 -48.34 15.15
C TYR A 75 17.12 -48.61 15.07
N LEU A 76 17.72 -49.03 16.19
CA LEU A 76 19.18 -49.26 16.33
C LEU A 76 19.75 -50.26 15.29
N ASN A 77 19.00 -51.31 14.98
CA ASN A 77 19.42 -52.28 13.96
C ASN A 77 19.46 -51.65 12.55
N GLN A 78 18.54 -50.76 12.21
CA GLN A 78 18.55 -50.04 10.95
C GLN A 78 19.66 -48.96 10.94
N LEU A 79 19.86 -48.29 12.08
CA LEU A 79 20.95 -47.30 12.25
C LEU A 79 22.33 -47.93 12.06
N ALA A 80 22.55 -49.14 12.62
CA ALA A 80 23.81 -49.86 12.50
C ALA A 80 24.14 -50.30 11.05
N LEU A 81 23.17 -50.36 10.17
CA LEU A 81 23.33 -50.71 8.75
C LEU A 81 23.48 -49.51 7.82
N LEU A 82 23.52 -48.31 8.36
CA LEU A 82 23.77 -47.11 7.55
C LEU A 82 25.21 -47.08 7.06
N LEU A 83 25.37 -47.01 5.74
CA LEU A 83 26.66 -46.85 5.12
C LEU A 83 27.03 -45.36 5.04
N ILE A 84 28.20 -45.01 5.59
CA ILE A 84 28.76 -43.66 5.54
C ILE A 84 30.17 -43.71 4.97
N PRO A 85 30.61 -42.71 4.18
CA PRO A 85 32.00 -42.62 3.75
C PRO A 85 32.86 -42.21 4.92
N ILE A 86 34.07 -42.81 5.03
CA ILE A 86 35.03 -42.53 6.11
C ILE A 86 36.34 -42.08 5.50
N PRO A 87 36.54 -40.76 5.25
CA PRO A 87 37.85 -40.24 4.84
C PRO A 87 38.82 -40.18 6.02
N PRO A 88 40.12 -39.96 5.77
CA PRO A 88 41.11 -39.75 6.83
C PRO A 88 40.69 -38.65 7.81
N ILE A 89 41.02 -38.77 9.08
CA ILE A 89 40.57 -37.88 10.16
C ILE A 89 40.84 -36.38 9.87
N LYS A 90 41.99 -36.06 9.29
CA LYS A 90 42.32 -34.67 8.89
C LYS A 90 41.39 -34.15 7.81
N GLU A 91 40.92 -34.99 6.93
CA GLU A 91 39.98 -34.63 5.88
C GLU A 91 38.56 -34.43 6.44
N GLN A 92 38.12 -35.26 7.39
CA GLN A 92 36.87 -35.06 8.11
C GLN A 92 36.80 -33.66 8.72
N HIS A 93 37.86 -33.20 9.36
CA HIS A 93 37.97 -31.85 9.92
C HIS A 93 37.89 -30.77 8.84
N ARG A 94 38.57 -30.93 7.71
CA ARG A 94 38.53 -29.97 6.60
C ARG A 94 37.10 -29.86 6.01
N ILE A 95 36.45 -31.00 5.82
CA ILE A 95 35.06 -31.03 5.31
C ILE A 95 34.13 -30.29 6.26
N VAL A 96 34.19 -30.56 7.55
CA VAL A 96 33.35 -29.89 8.55
C VAL A 96 33.60 -28.39 8.60
N SER A 97 34.87 -27.96 8.59
CA SER A 97 35.22 -26.53 8.57
C SER A 97 34.66 -25.84 7.32
N LYS A 98 34.83 -26.45 6.15
CA LYS A 98 34.31 -25.86 4.89
C LYS A 98 32.79 -25.85 4.82
N TYR A 99 32.15 -26.88 5.35
CA TYR A 99 30.69 -26.94 5.46
C TYR A 99 30.12 -25.78 6.33
N LEU A 100 30.73 -25.58 7.52
CA LEU A 100 30.33 -24.51 8.43
C LEU A 100 30.52 -23.13 7.83
N GLU A 101 31.64 -22.89 7.16
CA GLU A 101 31.90 -21.65 6.42
C GLU A 101 30.83 -21.42 5.36
N THR A 102 30.50 -22.44 4.56
CA THR A 102 29.51 -22.38 3.51
C THR A 102 28.11 -22.10 4.07
N VAL A 103 27.74 -22.76 5.18
CA VAL A 103 26.45 -22.52 5.86
C VAL A 103 26.35 -21.09 6.39
N GLN A 104 27.43 -20.53 6.91
CA GLN A 104 27.48 -19.16 7.37
C GLN A 104 27.27 -18.17 6.20
N MET A 105 28.01 -18.35 5.11
CA MET A 105 27.85 -17.53 3.90
C MET A 105 26.42 -17.63 3.31
N GLN A 106 25.84 -18.82 3.33
CA GLN A 106 24.47 -19.05 2.87
C GLN A 106 23.45 -18.28 3.73
N LYS A 107 23.61 -18.27 5.06
CA LYS A 107 22.74 -17.50 5.96
C LYS A 107 22.81 -15.99 5.67
N GLU A 108 24.01 -15.47 5.47
CA GLU A 108 24.21 -14.05 5.12
C GLU A 108 23.59 -13.70 3.76
N TYR A 109 23.77 -14.58 2.78
CA TYR A 109 23.16 -14.43 1.46
C TYR A 109 21.62 -14.34 1.55
N TYR A 110 20.98 -15.30 2.24
CA TYR A 110 19.52 -15.29 2.39
C TYR A 110 19.02 -14.04 3.10
N LYS A 111 19.68 -13.60 4.18
CA LYS A 111 19.34 -12.38 4.89
C LYS A 111 19.41 -11.14 3.99
N THR A 112 20.49 -11.06 3.19
CA THR A 112 20.69 -9.94 2.26
C THR A 112 19.66 -9.97 1.13
N ASN A 113 19.39 -11.13 0.56
CA ASN A 113 18.42 -11.31 -0.52
C ASN A 113 16.99 -10.98 -0.05
N GLU A 114 16.59 -11.44 1.13
CA GLU A 114 15.28 -11.11 1.73
C GLU A 114 15.13 -9.58 1.92
N THR A 115 16.19 -8.90 2.38
CA THR A 115 16.22 -7.45 2.52
C THR A 115 16.06 -6.77 1.16
N LEU A 116 16.76 -7.25 0.14
CA LEU A 116 16.67 -6.73 -1.23
C LEU A 116 15.27 -6.91 -1.83
N ASP A 117 14.64 -8.06 -1.63
CA ASP A 117 13.28 -8.34 -2.10
C ASP A 117 12.26 -7.40 -1.45
N VAL A 118 12.38 -7.14 -0.14
CA VAL A 118 11.54 -6.17 0.58
C VAL A 118 11.75 -4.75 0.04
N LEU A 119 12.99 -4.33 -0.19
CA LEU A 119 13.30 -3.03 -0.77
C LEU A 119 12.72 -2.89 -2.17
N ASN A 120 12.95 -3.86 -3.05
CA ASN A 120 12.46 -3.84 -4.43
C ASN A 120 10.93 -3.81 -4.52
N SER A 121 10.24 -4.54 -3.65
CA SER A 121 8.77 -4.57 -3.62
C SER A 121 8.16 -3.24 -3.16
N ARG A 122 8.83 -2.49 -2.27
CA ARG A 122 8.35 -1.21 -1.72
C ARG A 122 8.80 0.01 -2.52
N PHE A 123 9.92 -0.11 -3.24
CA PHE A 123 10.55 1.01 -3.93
C PHE A 123 9.62 1.74 -4.92
N PRO A 124 8.86 1.07 -5.81
CA PRO A 124 7.97 1.76 -6.74
C PRO A 124 6.90 2.61 -6.06
N ALA A 125 6.29 2.10 -4.98
CA ALA A 125 5.29 2.84 -4.23
C ALA A 125 5.87 4.03 -3.47
N THR A 126 7.06 3.88 -2.88
CA THR A 126 7.77 4.96 -2.18
C THR A 126 8.23 6.04 -3.16
N LEU A 127 8.75 5.63 -4.31
CA LEU A 127 9.15 6.55 -5.37
C LEU A 127 7.97 7.38 -5.89
N LYS A 128 6.81 6.74 -6.14
CA LYS A 128 5.59 7.46 -6.56
C LYS A 128 5.17 8.52 -5.54
N LYS A 129 5.20 8.19 -4.23
CA LYS A 129 4.89 9.16 -3.15
C LYS A 129 5.85 10.34 -3.15
N SER A 130 7.16 10.09 -3.29
CA SER A 130 8.17 11.15 -3.32
C SER A 130 7.99 12.06 -4.54
N ILE A 131 7.72 11.50 -5.71
CA ILE A 131 7.49 12.28 -6.94
C ILE A 131 6.23 13.14 -6.83
N LEU A 132 5.15 12.61 -6.25
CA LEU A 132 3.93 13.39 -5.97
C LEU A 132 4.21 14.55 -5.01
N GLN A 133 5.01 14.32 -3.98
CA GLN A 133 5.41 15.38 -3.05
C GLN A 133 6.23 16.49 -3.73
N TYR A 134 7.17 16.11 -4.62
CA TYR A 134 7.93 17.08 -5.43
C TYR A 134 7.01 17.89 -6.36
N ALA A 135 6.00 17.24 -6.92
CA ALA A 135 5.03 17.88 -7.81
C ALA A 135 4.25 19.00 -7.12
N VAL A 136 3.70 18.70 -5.93
CA VAL A 136 2.88 19.67 -5.18
C VAL A 136 3.68 20.76 -4.47
N GLN A 137 5.00 20.61 -4.39
CA GLN A 137 5.92 21.64 -3.91
C GLN A 137 6.49 22.53 -5.02
N GLY A 138 6.02 22.38 -6.28
CA GLY A 138 6.54 23.15 -7.41
C GLY A 138 7.95 22.77 -7.88
N LYS A 139 8.46 21.59 -7.48
CA LYS A 139 9.83 21.13 -7.75
C LYS A 139 9.95 20.16 -8.93
N LEU A 140 8.82 19.70 -9.49
CA LEU A 140 8.83 18.65 -10.54
C LEU A 140 9.05 19.19 -11.94
N VAL A 141 8.60 20.41 -12.21
CA VAL A 141 8.74 21.10 -13.51
C VAL A 141 9.30 22.50 -13.29
N PRO A 142 10.04 23.07 -14.27
CA PRO A 142 10.50 24.45 -14.15
C PRO A 142 9.35 25.45 -14.06
N GLN A 143 9.51 26.47 -13.21
CA GLN A 143 8.63 27.63 -13.17
C GLN A 143 8.77 28.43 -14.46
N ASN A 144 7.65 28.89 -15.03
CA ASN A 144 7.66 29.74 -16.22
C ASN A 144 7.09 31.13 -15.86
N PRO A 145 7.90 32.18 -15.87
CA PRO A 145 7.43 33.54 -15.55
C PRO A 145 6.34 34.10 -16.49
N ALA A 146 6.16 33.48 -17.66
CA ALA A 146 5.12 33.86 -18.62
C ALA A 146 3.76 33.22 -18.31
N ASP A 147 3.71 32.28 -17.37
CA ASP A 147 2.42 31.70 -16.96
C ASP A 147 1.63 32.73 -16.15
N GLU A 148 0.33 32.80 -16.39
CA GLU A 148 -0.59 33.63 -15.61
C GLU A 148 -0.62 33.14 -14.16
N PRO A 149 -0.37 34.00 -13.13
CA PRO A 149 -0.37 33.58 -11.74
C PRO A 149 -1.67 32.91 -11.29
N ALA A 150 -1.57 32.01 -10.29
CA ALA A 150 -2.73 31.28 -9.78
C ALA A 150 -3.79 32.20 -9.14
N SER A 151 -3.42 33.38 -8.64
CA SER A 151 -4.33 34.40 -8.12
C SER A 151 -5.34 34.85 -9.20
N VAL A 152 -4.88 35.09 -10.43
CA VAL A 152 -5.74 35.47 -11.55
C VAL A 152 -6.67 34.32 -11.97
N LEU A 153 -6.17 33.08 -11.93
CA LEU A 153 -7.00 31.89 -12.13
C LEU A 153 -8.13 31.81 -11.09
N LEU A 154 -7.82 32.06 -9.82
CA LEU A 154 -8.82 32.05 -8.73
C LEU A 154 -9.90 33.13 -8.92
N GLU A 155 -9.54 34.31 -9.37
CA GLU A 155 -10.52 35.38 -9.70
C GLU A 155 -11.45 34.97 -10.85
N ARG A 156 -10.91 34.32 -11.88
CA ARG A 156 -11.75 33.77 -12.97
C ARG A 156 -12.70 32.71 -12.47
N ILE A 157 -12.23 31.81 -11.63
CA ILE A 157 -13.06 30.75 -11.04
C ILE A 157 -14.18 31.36 -10.20
N ARG A 158 -13.90 32.36 -9.36
CA ARG A 158 -14.91 33.09 -8.57
C ARG A 158 -15.96 33.74 -9.48
N THR A 159 -15.51 34.43 -10.53
CA THR A 159 -16.39 35.05 -11.51
C THR A 159 -17.30 34.03 -12.19
N GLU A 160 -16.76 32.88 -12.58
CA GLU A 160 -17.54 31.82 -13.24
C GLU A 160 -18.56 31.20 -12.28
N LYS A 161 -18.16 30.94 -11.04
CA LYS A 161 -19.08 30.43 -10.00
C LYS A 161 -20.22 31.40 -9.74
N GLU A 162 -19.96 32.72 -9.66
CA GLU A 162 -20.99 33.73 -9.49
C GLU A 162 -21.97 33.76 -10.67
N LYS A 163 -21.50 33.58 -11.92
CA LYS A 163 -22.40 33.46 -13.09
C LYS A 163 -23.28 32.21 -12.98
N LEU A 164 -22.71 31.07 -12.57
CA LEU A 164 -23.44 29.81 -12.40
C LEU A 164 -24.49 29.92 -11.27
N ILE A 165 -24.15 30.61 -10.17
CA ILE A 165 -25.10 30.90 -9.07
C ILE A 165 -26.24 31.76 -9.54
N LYS A 166 -25.96 32.89 -10.25
CA LYS A 166 -26.98 33.78 -10.80
C LYS A 166 -27.87 33.07 -11.82
N ALA A 167 -27.31 32.12 -12.58
CA ALA A 167 -28.08 31.30 -13.52
C ALA A 167 -28.86 30.16 -12.84
N GLY A 168 -28.80 30.01 -11.51
CA GLY A 168 -29.49 28.95 -10.77
C GLY A 168 -28.91 27.53 -10.99
N LYS A 169 -27.73 27.40 -11.65
CA LYS A 169 -27.12 26.12 -11.96
C LYS A 169 -26.41 25.50 -10.76
N ILE A 170 -25.87 26.32 -9.86
CA ILE A 170 -25.26 25.87 -8.60
C ILE A 170 -25.78 26.71 -7.44
N LYS A 171 -25.77 26.11 -6.23
CA LYS A 171 -26.16 26.84 -5.01
C LYS A 171 -24.93 27.55 -4.43
N ARG A 172 -25.16 28.76 -3.85
CA ARG A 172 -24.10 29.44 -3.08
C ARG A 172 -23.74 28.61 -1.85
N ASP A 173 -22.46 28.44 -1.63
CA ASP A 173 -22.00 27.84 -0.36
C ASP A 173 -22.24 28.84 0.78
N LYS A 174 -22.76 28.34 1.90
CA LYS A 174 -23.06 29.18 3.07
C LYS A 174 -21.79 29.49 3.88
N HIS A 175 -20.79 28.60 3.81
CA HIS A 175 -19.55 28.66 4.56
C HIS A 175 -18.35 28.63 3.62
N GLU A 176 -18.35 29.52 2.61
CA GLU A 176 -17.26 29.55 1.64
C GLU A 176 -15.98 30.02 2.32
N SER A 177 -14.93 29.18 2.25
CA SER A 177 -13.59 29.50 2.69
C SER A 177 -12.85 30.24 1.58
N VAL A 178 -12.25 31.37 1.89
CA VAL A 178 -11.39 32.16 1.01
C VAL A 178 -10.01 32.29 1.63
N ILE A 179 -9.01 31.70 0.97
CA ILE A 179 -7.60 31.85 1.36
C ILE A 179 -6.99 33.00 0.58
N PHE A 180 -6.19 33.83 1.26
CA PHE A 180 -5.49 34.97 0.67
C PHE A 180 -4.18 35.25 1.40
N ARG A 181 -3.24 35.91 0.71
CA ARG A 181 -1.94 36.30 1.26
C ARG A 181 -1.96 37.76 1.68
N ARG A 182 -1.44 38.06 2.88
CA ARG A 182 -1.24 39.41 3.42
C ARG A 182 0.03 39.43 4.27
N ASP A 183 0.91 40.39 4.02
CA ASP A 183 2.17 40.60 4.79
C ASP A 183 3.02 39.32 4.89
N ASN A 184 3.18 38.59 3.79
CA ASN A 184 3.89 37.31 3.71
C ASN A 184 3.25 36.13 4.46
N SER A 185 2.07 36.28 5.03
CA SER A 185 1.32 35.24 5.75
C SER A 185 0.05 34.88 5.01
N TYR A 186 -0.39 33.64 5.16
CA TYR A 186 -1.66 33.15 4.61
C TYR A 186 -2.76 33.23 5.66
N TYR A 187 -3.90 33.75 5.22
CA TYR A 187 -5.11 33.89 6.02
C TYR A 187 -6.25 33.16 5.36
N GLU A 188 -7.09 32.56 6.17
CA GLU A 188 -8.37 32.02 5.76
C GLU A 188 -9.50 32.88 6.32
N LYS A 189 -10.48 33.19 5.46
CA LYS A 189 -11.70 33.88 5.84
C LYS A 189 -12.89 32.95 5.63
N VAL A 190 -13.61 32.65 6.72
CA VAL A 190 -14.85 31.88 6.74
C VAL A 190 -15.88 32.64 7.56
N ASP A 191 -17.10 32.84 7.04
CA ASP A 191 -18.18 33.54 7.74
C ASP A 191 -17.80 34.94 8.26
N GLY A 192 -16.89 35.63 7.57
CA GLY A 192 -16.40 36.96 7.97
C GLY A 192 -15.27 36.94 9.00
N ILE A 193 -14.93 35.80 9.57
CA ILE A 193 -13.82 35.63 10.54
C ILE A 193 -12.54 35.31 9.78
N GLU A 194 -11.49 36.09 10.05
CA GLU A 194 -10.15 35.87 9.48
C GLU A 194 -9.25 35.21 10.52
N ARG A 195 -8.48 34.19 10.09
CA ARG A 195 -7.47 33.52 10.90
C ARG A 195 -6.19 33.30 10.10
N CYS A 196 -5.04 33.41 10.74
CA CYS A 196 -3.77 33.00 10.14
C CYS A 196 -3.70 31.48 10.08
N ILE A 197 -3.23 30.93 8.93
CA ILE A 197 -3.12 29.50 8.69
C ILE A 197 -1.70 29.04 8.38
N ASP A 198 -0.69 29.85 8.56
CA ASP A 198 0.71 29.51 8.24
C ASP A 198 1.16 28.22 8.93
N ASP A 199 0.79 28.03 10.20
CA ASP A 199 1.13 26.83 10.97
C ASP A 199 0.41 25.56 10.49
N GLU A 200 -0.65 25.71 9.68
CA GLU A 200 -1.41 24.60 9.09
C GLU A 200 -0.88 24.17 7.72
N LEU A 201 -0.06 25.01 7.08
CA LEU A 201 0.48 24.77 5.76
C LEU A 201 1.70 23.84 5.85
N PRO A 202 1.70 22.70 5.13
CA PRO A 202 2.72 21.66 5.35
C PRO A 202 4.07 21.95 4.71
N PHE A 203 4.17 22.96 3.81
CA PHE A 203 5.40 23.34 3.10
C PHE A 203 5.22 24.69 2.37
N GLU A 204 6.34 25.28 1.96
CA GLU A 204 6.35 26.48 1.12
C GLU A 204 6.05 26.14 -0.35
N ILE A 205 5.43 27.08 -1.05
CA ILE A 205 5.10 27.00 -2.48
C ILE A 205 5.73 28.15 -3.27
N PRO A 206 5.90 28.03 -4.61
CA PRO A 206 6.39 29.12 -5.44
C PRO A 206 5.49 30.36 -5.38
N ASP A 207 6.07 31.56 -5.57
CA ASP A 207 5.33 32.83 -5.48
C ASP A 207 4.20 32.99 -6.50
N SER A 208 4.26 32.27 -7.62
CA SER A 208 3.18 32.24 -8.65
C SER A 208 2.01 31.33 -8.27
N TRP A 209 2.13 30.55 -7.20
CA TRP A 209 1.12 29.63 -6.72
C TRP A 209 0.29 30.23 -5.60
N GLU A 210 -0.88 29.65 -5.36
CA GLU A 210 -1.75 30.02 -4.24
C GLU A 210 -2.18 28.79 -3.45
N TRP A 211 -2.42 28.96 -2.15
CA TRP A 211 -3.17 27.97 -1.37
C TRP A 211 -4.66 28.17 -1.59
N THR A 212 -5.40 27.09 -1.77
CA THR A 212 -6.85 27.13 -2.03
C THR A 212 -7.54 25.88 -1.47
N THR A 213 -8.87 25.82 -1.57
CA THR A 213 -9.66 24.67 -1.14
C THR A 213 -10.36 23.99 -2.29
N ILE A 214 -10.77 22.72 -2.11
CA ILE A 214 -11.64 22.01 -3.07
C ILE A 214 -12.94 22.79 -3.25
N GLY A 215 -13.52 23.31 -2.16
CA GLY A 215 -14.74 24.12 -2.22
C GLY A 215 -14.62 25.35 -3.12
N THR A 216 -13.45 26.00 -3.15
CA THR A 216 -13.19 27.17 -4.00
C THR A 216 -13.06 26.80 -5.48
N THR A 217 -12.37 25.72 -5.81
CA THR A 217 -11.96 25.40 -7.19
C THR A 217 -12.85 24.37 -7.89
N CYS A 218 -13.85 23.84 -7.20
CA CYS A 218 -14.74 22.82 -7.74
C CYS A 218 -16.21 23.20 -7.60
N ILE A 219 -17.04 22.57 -8.42
CA ILE A 219 -18.51 22.65 -8.39
C ILE A 219 -19.10 21.23 -8.34
N ASN A 220 -20.41 21.11 -8.25
CA ASN A 220 -21.14 19.83 -8.28
C ASN A 220 -20.60 18.79 -7.27
N ILE A 221 -20.24 19.25 -6.05
CA ILE A 221 -19.85 18.36 -4.98
C ILE A 221 -21.10 17.67 -4.42
N GLN A 222 -21.43 16.51 -4.99
CA GLN A 222 -22.72 15.86 -4.81
C GLN A 222 -22.55 14.36 -4.46
N TYR A 223 -23.39 13.91 -3.53
CA TYR A 223 -23.52 12.47 -3.22
C TYR A 223 -24.19 11.72 -4.36
N GLY A 224 -23.83 10.45 -4.57
CA GLY A 224 -24.43 9.60 -5.59
C GLY A 224 -25.72 8.92 -5.13
N SER A 225 -26.21 8.02 -6.00
CA SER A 225 -27.44 7.28 -5.81
C SER A 225 -27.42 6.36 -4.58
N SER A 226 -28.45 6.41 -3.77
CA SER A 226 -28.68 5.49 -2.64
C SER A 226 -29.48 4.25 -3.04
N ARG A 227 -29.99 4.17 -4.27
CA ARG A 227 -30.77 3.03 -4.76
C ARG A 227 -29.87 1.78 -4.95
N LYS A 228 -30.46 0.60 -4.79
CA LYS A 228 -29.75 -0.66 -4.94
C LYS A 228 -29.46 -0.91 -6.43
N SER A 229 -28.20 -1.22 -6.74
CA SER A 229 -27.78 -1.60 -8.08
C SER A 229 -28.09 -3.07 -8.39
N GLU A 230 -28.24 -3.39 -9.67
CA GLU A 230 -28.54 -4.73 -10.21
C GLU A 230 -27.36 -5.32 -10.94
N SER A 231 -27.39 -6.62 -11.22
CA SER A 231 -26.32 -7.29 -11.98
C SER A 231 -26.33 -6.95 -13.48
N THR A 232 -27.48 -6.46 -14.00
CA THR A 232 -27.69 -6.06 -15.39
C THR A 232 -28.49 -4.77 -15.42
N GLY A 233 -28.38 -4.00 -16.50
CA GLY A 233 -29.11 -2.74 -16.68
C GLY A 233 -28.59 -1.93 -17.85
N THR A 234 -29.16 -0.74 -18.06
CA THR A 234 -28.84 0.14 -19.20
C THR A 234 -27.69 1.09 -18.92
N MET A 235 -27.40 1.38 -17.63
CA MET A 235 -26.35 2.32 -17.21
C MET A 235 -25.50 1.69 -16.10
N ALA A 236 -24.17 1.77 -16.22
CA ALA A 236 -23.26 1.31 -15.18
C ALA A 236 -23.37 2.19 -13.92
N VAL A 237 -23.16 1.58 -12.75
CA VAL A 237 -23.11 2.28 -11.45
C VAL A 237 -21.74 2.06 -10.83
N LEU A 238 -20.94 3.12 -10.79
CA LEU A 238 -19.61 3.08 -10.17
C LEU A 238 -19.74 3.06 -8.64
N ARG A 239 -18.98 2.16 -8.03
CA ARG A 239 -18.94 1.95 -6.57
C ARG A 239 -17.52 2.11 -6.05
N MET A 240 -17.35 2.08 -4.72
CA MET A 240 -16.06 2.19 -4.05
C MET A 240 -15.00 1.22 -4.58
N GLY A 241 -15.40 0.01 -5.03
CA GLY A 241 -14.51 -1.00 -5.60
C GLY A 241 -13.96 -0.64 -6.98
N ASN A 242 -14.63 0.26 -7.70
CA ASN A 242 -14.21 0.74 -9.01
C ASN A 242 -13.17 1.87 -8.94
N ILE A 243 -12.86 2.39 -7.74
CA ILE A 243 -11.84 3.42 -7.53
C ILE A 243 -10.50 2.74 -7.22
N GLN A 244 -9.57 2.71 -8.19
CA GLN A 244 -8.26 2.07 -8.05
C GLN A 244 -7.14 2.95 -8.62
N ASN A 245 -6.16 3.26 -7.77
CA ASN A 245 -4.94 3.99 -8.19
C ASN A 245 -5.20 5.30 -8.96
N GLY A 246 -6.22 6.06 -8.56
CA GLY A 246 -6.60 7.32 -9.20
C GLY A 246 -7.36 7.18 -10.52
N ARG A 247 -7.81 5.97 -10.88
CA ARG A 247 -8.53 5.66 -12.13
C ARG A 247 -9.76 4.81 -11.87
N ILE A 248 -10.66 4.78 -12.83
CA ILE A 248 -11.85 3.92 -12.80
C ILE A 248 -11.46 2.52 -13.27
N ASP A 249 -11.75 1.52 -12.44
CA ASP A 249 -11.67 0.10 -12.80
C ASP A 249 -13.05 -0.42 -13.22
N THR A 250 -13.16 -0.87 -14.46
CA THR A 250 -14.41 -1.35 -15.07
C THR A 250 -14.58 -2.87 -15.03
N GLN A 251 -13.69 -3.62 -14.36
CA GLN A 251 -13.74 -5.11 -14.38
C GLN A 251 -14.99 -5.68 -13.69
N LYS A 252 -15.52 -5.01 -12.66
CA LYS A 252 -16.66 -5.49 -11.86
C LYS A 252 -17.73 -4.40 -11.77
N LEU A 253 -18.51 -4.24 -12.82
CA LEU A 253 -19.60 -3.27 -12.87
C LEU A 253 -20.91 -3.86 -12.34
N VAL A 254 -21.75 -2.99 -11.82
CA VAL A 254 -23.17 -3.21 -11.58
C VAL A 254 -23.94 -2.14 -12.31
N TYR A 255 -25.24 -2.29 -12.45
CA TYR A 255 -26.05 -1.50 -13.36
C TYR A 255 -27.33 -1.00 -12.71
N THR A 256 -27.98 -0.08 -13.40
CA THR A 256 -29.35 0.37 -13.13
C THR A 256 -30.08 0.61 -14.47
N SER A 257 -31.40 0.46 -14.48
CA SER A 257 -32.27 0.87 -15.56
C SER A 257 -33.25 1.97 -15.16
N ASP A 258 -33.06 2.52 -13.96
CA ASP A 258 -33.88 3.61 -13.41
C ASP A 258 -33.58 4.92 -14.12
N LYS A 259 -34.52 5.40 -14.90
CA LYS A 259 -34.38 6.62 -15.72
C LYS A 259 -34.21 7.90 -14.89
N GLU A 260 -34.81 7.98 -13.71
CA GLU A 260 -34.70 9.13 -12.82
C GLU A 260 -33.28 9.19 -12.21
N GLU A 261 -32.77 8.07 -11.75
CA GLU A 261 -31.40 7.97 -11.23
C GLU A 261 -30.36 8.31 -12.31
N ILE A 262 -30.55 7.78 -13.52
CA ILE A 262 -29.67 8.05 -14.66
C ILE A 262 -29.66 9.54 -15.01
N ALA A 263 -30.81 10.20 -14.99
CA ALA A 263 -30.91 11.63 -15.28
C ALA A 263 -30.32 12.50 -14.14
N HIS A 264 -30.37 12.02 -12.88
CA HIS A 264 -30.00 12.84 -11.72
C HIS A 264 -28.49 12.75 -11.38
N TYR A 265 -27.85 11.60 -11.68
CA TYR A 265 -26.46 11.34 -11.30
C TYR A 265 -25.51 11.09 -12.47
N PRO A 266 -25.62 11.78 -13.62
CA PRO A 266 -24.71 11.54 -14.74
C PRO A 266 -23.28 11.93 -14.36
N LEU A 267 -22.30 11.17 -14.87
CA LEU A 267 -20.88 11.54 -14.82
C LEU A 267 -20.46 12.17 -16.14
N GLU A 268 -19.65 13.20 -16.06
CA GLU A 268 -19.05 13.87 -17.20
C GLU A 268 -17.54 13.62 -17.26
N TYR A 269 -16.99 13.71 -18.47
CA TYR A 269 -15.56 13.59 -18.69
C TYR A 269 -14.78 14.57 -17.78
N ASN A 270 -13.76 14.06 -17.07
CA ASN A 270 -12.96 14.78 -16.10
C ASN A 270 -13.61 15.03 -14.73
N ASP A 271 -14.78 14.51 -14.44
CA ASP A 271 -15.27 14.48 -13.06
C ASP A 271 -14.33 13.60 -12.19
N LEU A 272 -14.16 14.00 -10.93
CA LEU A 272 -13.51 13.17 -9.94
C LEU A 272 -14.56 12.51 -9.04
N LEU A 273 -14.28 11.25 -8.70
CA LEU A 273 -15.06 10.51 -7.70
C LEU A 273 -14.23 10.36 -6.43
N PHE A 274 -14.83 10.72 -5.31
CA PHE A 274 -14.26 10.61 -3.98
C PHE A 274 -15.00 9.53 -3.18
N ASN A 275 -14.27 8.60 -2.61
CA ASN A 275 -14.80 7.52 -1.79
C ASN A 275 -15.02 7.99 -0.34
N ARG A 276 -16.26 8.39 -0.02
CA ARG A 276 -16.62 8.98 1.27
C ARG A 276 -16.78 7.97 2.41
N THR A 277 -16.99 6.70 2.12
CA THR A 277 -17.28 5.65 3.11
C THR A 277 -16.53 4.38 2.78
N ASN A 278 -15.60 3.95 3.65
CA ASN A 278 -14.82 2.73 3.50
C ASN A 278 -14.13 2.35 4.82
N SER A 279 -13.20 1.38 4.78
CA SER A 279 -12.28 1.13 5.92
C SER A 279 -11.40 2.37 6.17
N LYS A 280 -10.77 2.40 7.35
CA LYS A 280 -9.88 3.51 7.78
C LYS A 280 -8.77 3.81 6.79
N GLU A 281 -8.27 2.79 6.10
CA GLU A 281 -7.16 2.87 5.15
C GLU A 281 -7.60 3.28 3.74
N LEU A 282 -8.88 3.11 3.42
CA LEU A 282 -9.40 3.27 2.06
C LEU A 282 -10.37 4.44 1.90
N VAL A 283 -10.90 5.00 2.99
CA VAL A 283 -11.72 6.23 2.94
C VAL A 283 -10.85 7.38 2.43
N GLY A 284 -11.38 8.15 1.47
CA GLY A 284 -10.62 9.21 0.81
C GLY A 284 -9.99 8.81 -0.53
N LYS A 285 -10.06 7.55 -0.97
CA LYS A 285 -9.64 7.20 -2.33
C LYS A 285 -10.35 8.04 -3.38
N THR A 286 -9.62 8.45 -4.41
CA THR A 286 -10.17 9.21 -5.54
C THR A 286 -9.85 8.54 -6.87
N ALA A 287 -10.65 8.83 -7.88
CA ALA A 287 -10.39 8.50 -9.26
C ALA A 287 -10.95 9.55 -10.20
N ILE A 288 -10.25 9.82 -11.28
CA ILE A 288 -10.75 10.64 -12.37
C ILE A 288 -11.53 9.78 -13.34
N TYR A 289 -12.71 10.27 -13.75
CA TYR A 289 -13.54 9.61 -14.76
C TYR A 289 -13.20 10.15 -16.15
N LYS A 290 -12.79 9.24 -17.04
CA LYS A 290 -12.39 9.56 -18.43
C LYS A 290 -13.37 8.99 -19.45
N SER A 291 -14.61 8.76 -19.05
CA SER A 291 -15.68 8.17 -19.89
C SER A 291 -15.36 6.76 -20.38
N GLU A 292 -14.70 5.97 -19.52
CA GLU A 292 -14.38 4.56 -19.80
C GLU A 292 -15.64 3.72 -20.09
N VAL A 293 -16.75 4.08 -19.47
CA VAL A 293 -18.08 3.50 -19.64
C VAL A 293 -19.12 4.55 -19.26
N SER A 294 -20.26 4.64 -19.95
CA SER A 294 -21.35 5.50 -19.51
C SER A 294 -21.85 5.07 -18.14
N ALA A 295 -21.79 5.94 -17.15
CA ALA A 295 -22.02 5.56 -15.76
C ALA A 295 -22.68 6.69 -14.93
N ILE A 296 -23.37 6.25 -13.89
CA ILE A 296 -23.69 7.02 -12.69
C ILE A 296 -22.84 6.50 -11.51
N TYR A 297 -22.99 7.03 -10.32
CA TYR A 297 -22.21 6.67 -9.15
C TYR A 297 -23.07 6.45 -7.90
N ALA A 298 -22.63 5.53 -7.05
CA ALA A 298 -23.35 5.13 -5.84
C ALA A 298 -23.16 6.14 -4.69
N GLY A 299 -24.06 6.16 -3.73
CA GLY A 299 -24.09 7.07 -2.57
C GLY A 299 -22.87 7.00 -1.62
N TYR A 300 -22.02 5.98 -1.76
CA TYR A 300 -20.72 5.90 -1.09
C TYR A 300 -19.64 6.78 -1.73
N LEU A 301 -19.95 7.39 -2.88
CA LEU A 301 -19.08 8.29 -3.61
C LEU A 301 -19.63 9.71 -3.61
N ILE A 302 -18.72 10.67 -3.70
CA ILE A 302 -19.02 12.08 -3.97
C ILE A 302 -18.42 12.41 -5.34
N ARG A 303 -19.23 12.96 -6.23
CA ARG A 303 -18.79 13.58 -7.48
C ARG A 303 -18.22 14.96 -7.20
N ILE A 304 -17.16 15.33 -7.89
CA ILE A 304 -16.50 16.63 -7.87
C ILE A 304 -16.24 17.03 -9.30
N THR A 305 -16.71 18.21 -9.72
CA THR A 305 -16.39 18.78 -11.04
C THR A 305 -15.37 19.90 -10.88
N PRO A 306 -14.08 19.69 -11.20
CA PRO A 306 -13.05 20.72 -11.08
C PRO A 306 -13.20 21.84 -12.14
N LEU A 307 -12.94 23.08 -11.74
CA LEU A 307 -12.77 24.24 -12.63
C LEU A 307 -11.28 24.51 -12.95
N ILE A 308 -10.42 23.57 -12.60
CA ILE A 308 -8.99 23.54 -12.81
C ILE A 308 -8.60 22.27 -13.58
N ASP A 309 -7.32 22.02 -13.81
CA ASP A 309 -6.89 20.75 -14.41
C ASP A 309 -7.24 19.56 -13.52
N SER A 310 -8.13 18.70 -14.01
CA SER A 310 -8.67 17.57 -13.24
C SER A 310 -7.61 16.49 -12.96
N ASP A 311 -6.66 16.27 -13.89
CA ASP A 311 -5.56 15.33 -13.68
C ASP A 311 -4.63 15.83 -12.58
N TYR A 312 -4.32 17.14 -12.54
CA TYR A 312 -3.56 17.75 -11.45
C TYR A 312 -4.24 17.53 -10.10
N LEU A 313 -5.53 17.88 -9.98
CA LEU A 313 -6.26 17.70 -8.73
C LEU A 313 -6.32 16.24 -8.31
N ASN A 314 -6.53 15.32 -9.24
CA ASN A 314 -6.50 13.88 -8.95
C ASN A 314 -5.14 13.44 -8.39
N TYR A 315 -4.02 14.00 -8.87
CA TYR A 315 -2.69 13.74 -8.31
C TYR A 315 -2.49 14.35 -6.93
N VAL A 316 -2.97 15.58 -6.70
CA VAL A 316 -2.97 16.20 -5.36
C VAL A 316 -3.67 15.29 -4.35
N MET A 317 -4.83 14.74 -4.72
CA MET A 317 -5.62 13.83 -3.89
C MET A 317 -5.03 12.41 -3.76
N GLN A 318 -3.81 12.17 -4.23
CA GLN A 318 -3.03 10.95 -4.02
C GLN A 318 -1.75 11.21 -3.21
N THR A 319 -1.46 12.45 -2.84
CA THR A 319 -0.28 12.83 -2.05
C THR A 319 -0.36 12.36 -0.60
N GLN A 320 0.80 12.28 0.06
CA GLN A 320 0.85 11.91 1.46
C GLN A 320 0.13 12.94 2.35
N PHE A 321 0.26 14.24 2.07
CA PHE A 321 -0.40 15.26 2.88
C PHE A 321 -1.93 15.22 2.77
N TYR A 322 -2.47 14.89 1.57
CA TYR A 322 -3.90 14.64 1.41
C TYR A 322 -4.36 13.43 2.25
N TRP A 323 -3.61 12.34 2.24
CA TRP A 323 -3.93 11.18 3.07
C TRP A 323 -3.87 11.47 4.56
N VAL A 324 -2.91 12.29 5.02
CA VAL A 324 -2.86 12.78 6.42
C VAL A 324 -4.12 13.59 6.74
N TYR A 325 -4.53 14.51 5.86
CA TYR A 325 -5.79 15.23 6.02
C TYR A 325 -6.98 14.28 6.17
N CYS A 326 -7.15 13.32 5.26
CA CYS A 326 -8.23 12.34 5.34
C CYS A 326 -8.24 11.57 6.66
N GLN A 327 -7.07 11.17 7.16
CA GLN A 327 -6.93 10.48 8.44
C GLN A 327 -7.37 11.36 9.63
N ASN A 328 -7.09 12.65 9.59
CA ASN A 328 -7.43 13.59 10.66
C ASN A 328 -8.91 13.95 10.68
N VAL A 329 -9.54 14.11 9.51
CA VAL A 329 -10.93 14.59 9.43
C VAL A 329 -11.99 13.49 9.39
N ARG A 330 -11.61 12.22 9.15
CA ARG A 330 -12.57 11.11 9.10
C ARG A 330 -13.31 10.96 10.42
N SER A 331 -14.55 10.50 10.34
CA SER A 331 -15.35 10.06 11.47
C SER A 331 -15.40 8.54 11.45
N ASP A 332 -14.98 7.89 12.54
CA ASP A 332 -14.93 6.44 12.65
C ASP A 332 -16.21 5.89 13.29
N ALA A 333 -16.76 4.81 12.71
CA ALA A 333 -17.82 4.00 13.26
C ALA A 333 -17.40 2.52 13.24
N ILE A 334 -18.18 1.63 13.87
CA ILE A 334 -17.89 0.20 13.88
C ILE A 334 -17.86 -0.33 12.44
N GLY A 335 -16.69 -0.78 11.99
CA GLY A 335 -16.48 -1.40 10.69
C GLY A 335 -16.30 -0.45 9.51
N GLN A 336 -16.47 0.86 9.66
CA GLN A 336 -16.30 1.82 8.57
C GLN A 336 -15.93 3.22 9.05
N SER A 337 -15.29 3.99 8.16
CA SER A 337 -14.97 5.41 8.33
C SER A 337 -15.66 6.24 7.28
N ASN A 338 -15.95 7.51 7.59
CA ASN A 338 -16.67 8.42 6.71
C ASN A 338 -16.04 9.82 6.69
N ILE A 339 -16.00 10.42 5.50
CA ILE A 339 -15.66 11.83 5.29
C ILE A 339 -16.83 12.46 4.50
N ASN A 340 -17.50 13.45 5.05
CA ASN A 340 -18.62 14.13 4.40
C ASN A 340 -18.15 15.18 3.39
N ALA A 341 -19.08 15.73 2.61
CA ALA A 341 -18.79 16.73 1.58
C ALA A 341 -18.20 18.04 2.15
N GLU A 342 -18.62 18.46 3.35
CA GLU A 342 -18.11 19.68 3.98
C GLU A 342 -16.63 19.52 4.34
N LYS A 343 -16.26 18.39 4.97
CA LYS A 343 -14.86 18.06 5.25
C LYS A 343 -14.05 17.97 3.97
N LEU A 344 -14.60 17.40 2.90
CA LEU A 344 -13.91 17.33 1.60
C LEU A 344 -13.68 18.72 1.00
N LYS A 345 -14.66 19.63 1.03
CA LYS A 345 -14.54 21.01 0.54
C LYS A 345 -13.42 21.79 1.22
N ASN A 346 -13.22 21.56 2.51
CA ASN A 346 -12.25 22.29 3.33
C ASN A 346 -10.79 21.77 3.19
N PHE A 347 -10.55 20.78 2.32
CA PHE A 347 -9.16 20.36 2.07
C PHE A 347 -8.39 21.47 1.37
N ILE A 348 -7.34 21.97 2.06
CA ILE A 348 -6.44 23.01 1.57
C ILE A 348 -5.33 22.37 0.74
N TYR A 349 -5.05 22.90 -0.44
CA TYR A 349 -4.00 22.38 -1.31
C TYR A 349 -3.36 23.49 -2.18
N PRO A 350 -2.12 23.28 -2.68
CA PRO A 350 -1.43 24.26 -3.51
C PRO A 350 -1.98 24.26 -4.94
N LEU A 351 -2.21 25.43 -5.49
CA LEU A 351 -2.73 25.67 -6.84
C LEU A 351 -1.66 26.36 -7.70
N PRO A 352 -1.09 25.68 -8.69
CA PRO A 352 -0.21 26.28 -9.70
C PRO A 352 -0.98 27.12 -10.73
N PRO A 353 -0.30 27.95 -11.53
CA PRO A 353 -0.80 28.45 -12.79
C PRO A 353 -1.36 27.33 -13.67
N LEU A 354 -2.46 27.57 -14.40
CA LEU A 354 -3.18 26.54 -15.15
C LEU A 354 -2.29 25.78 -16.16
N HIS A 355 -1.39 26.50 -16.84
CA HIS A 355 -0.44 25.87 -17.76
C HIS A 355 0.58 24.97 -17.03
N GLU A 356 0.98 25.34 -15.84
CA GLU A 356 1.88 24.53 -15.02
C GLU A 356 1.19 23.29 -14.47
N GLN A 357 -0.09 23.36 -14.06
CA GLN A 357 -0.90 22.18 -13.71
C GLN A 357 -0.84 21.12 -14.81
N LYS A 358 -1.05 21.53 -16.07
CA LYS A 358 -1.00 20.64 -17.25
C LYS A 358 0.40 20.04 -17.46
N ARG A 359 1.47 20.84 -17.28
CA ARG A 359 2.85 20.34 -17.36
C ARG A 359 3.15 19.32 -16.28
N ILE A 360 2.74 19.60 -15.04
CA ILE A 360 2.87 18.67 -13.90
C ILE A 360 2.14 17.36 -14.20
N ALA A 361 0.86 17.43 -14.57
CA ALA A 361 0.03 16.26 -14.86
C ALA A 361 0.63 15.41 -15.98
N LYS A 362 1.05 16.03 -17.09
CA LYS A 362 1.72 15.35 -18.20
C LYS A 362 3.02 14.67 -17.78
N LYS A 363 3.83 15.34 -16.95
CA LYS A 363 5.10 14.79 -16.45
C LYS A 363 4.86 13.59 -15.53
N LEU A 364 3.90 13.69 -14.60
CA LEU A 364 3.51 12.60 -13.70
C LEU A 364 2.99 11.39 -14.47
N ASN A 365 2.10 11.58 -15.46
CA ASN A 365 1.62 10.52 -16.33
C ASN A 365 2.78 9.80 -17.03
N SER A 366 3.71 10.56 -17.61
CA SER A 366 4.89 9.99 -18.29
C SER A 366 5.80 9.19 -17.36
N ILE A 367 5.97 9.63 -16.11
CA ILE A 367 6.82 8.93 -15.13
C ILE A 367 6.10 7.68 -14.64
N PHE A 368 4.82 7.77 -14.26
CA PHE A 368 4.09 6.66 -13.64
C PHE A 368 3.80 5.51 -14.60
N THR A 369 3.74 5.77 -15.90
CA THR A 369 3.68 4.69 -16.91
C THR A 369 4.97 3.87 -16.99
N LYS A 370 6.11 4.44 -16.56
CA LYS A 370 7.43 3.76 -16.56
C LYS A 370 7.74 3.04 -15.23
N ILE A 371 7.09 3.43 -14.13
CA ILE A 371 7.24 2.81 -12.82
C ILE A 371 6.22 1.68 -12.72
N LYS A 372 6.64 0.48 -13.08
CA LYS A 372 5.84 -0.76 -12.95
C LYS A 372 5.94 -1.34 -11.55
#